data_c49b3cdd3d25623d494408b5d1c19781
#
_entry.id   c49b3cdd3d25623d494408b5d1c19781
#
_cell.length_a   1.000
_cell.length_b   1.000
_cell.length_c   1.000
_cell.angle_alpha   90.00
_cell.angle_beta   90.00
_cell.angle_gamma   90.00
#
_symmetry.space_group_name_H-M   'P 1'
#
loop_
_entity.id
_entity.type
_entity.pdbx_description
1 polymer ?
#
loop_
_entity_poly.entity_id
_entity_poly.type
_entity_poly.pdbx_seq_one_letter_code
_entity_poly.pdbx_strand_id
1 'polypeptide(L)'
;LVGKPDVLFLDVREPAEVATTGKVPGALAVPRGLVEFRADPNSAMHDAAFDRAKTVIAYCASGGRSALVGKTLKEMGYSNVRNLGGFKGWLDAGGDVEKA
;
A
#
# COMPACT_ATOMS: atom_id res chain seq x y z
N LEU A 1 -11.60 -3.69 7.20
CA LEU A 1 -11.04 -2.34 6.97
C LEU A 1 -11.12 -1.88 5.53
N VAL A 2 -11.28 -2.82 4.57
CA VAL A 2 -11.43 -2.47 3.16
C VAL A 2 -12.65 -1.58 2.98
N GLY A 3 -12.49 -0.49 2.21
CA GLY A 3 -13.58 0.45 1.95
C GLY A 3 -13.77 1.54 2.99
N LYS A 4 -13.01 1.53 4.08
CA LYS A 4 -13.07 2.60 5.08
C LYS A 4 -12.36 3.86 4.57
N PRO A 5 -12.97 5.05 4.65
CA PRO A 5 -12.36 6.27 4.10
C PRO A 5 -11.12 6.74 4.86
N ASP A 6 -10.94 6.31 6.11
CA ASP A 6 -9.78 6.65 6.94
C ASP A 6 -8.67 5.60 6.86
N VAL A 7 -8.79 4.62 5.97
CA VAL A 7 -7.81 3.56 5.77
C VAL A 7 -7.34 3.56 4.33
N LEU A 8 -6.03 3.54 4.12
CA LEU A 8 -5.42 3.41 2.80
C LEU A 8 -4.75 2.04 2.69
N PHE A 9 -5.26 1.18 1.82
CA PHE A 9 -4.56 -0.04 1.42
C PHE A 9 -3.58 0.30 0.31
N LEU A 10 -2.32 -0.05 0.51
CA LEU A 10 -1.23 0.31 -0.39
C LEU A 10 -0.54 -0.94 -0.92
N ASP A 11 -0.65 -1.16 -2.23
CA ASP A 11 0.04 -2.24 -2.92
C ASP A 11 1.37 -1.69 -3.44
N VAL A 12 2.48 -2.17 -2.88
CA VAL A 12 3.81 -1.67 -3.24
C VAL A 12 4.57 -2.60 -4.18
N ARG A 13 3.85 -3.51 -4.83
CA ARG A 13 4.42 -4.39 -5.86
C ARG A 13 4.62 -3.62 -7.17
N GLU A 14 5.38 -4.23 -8.07
CA GLU A 14 5.56 -3.65 -9.41
C GLU A 14 4.28 -3.78 -10.24
N PRO A 15 4.04 -2.87 -11.20
CA PRO A 15 2.82 -2.90 -12.02
C PRO A 15 2.58 -4.23 -12.72
N ALA A 16 3.63 -4.91 -13.18
CA ALA A 16 3.50 -6.20 -13.85
C ALA A 16 2.95 -7.28 -12.90
N GLU A 17 3.36 -7.27 -11.63
CA GLU A 17 2.83 -8.19 -10.63
C GLU A 17 1.35 -7.94 -10.40
N VAL A 18 0.97 -6.69 -10.25
CA VAL A 18 -0.43 -6.29 -10.01
C VAL A 18 -1.31 -6.67 -11.21
N ALA A 19 -0.83 -6.44 -12.42
CA ALA A 19 -1.56 -6.78 -13.63
C ALA A 19 -1.80 -8.30 -13.75
N THR A 20 -0.86 -9.11 -13.29
CA THR A 20 -0.95 -10.57 -13.36
C THR A 20 -1.94 -11.14 -12.35
N THR A 21 -1.94 -10.63 -11.12
CA THR A 21 -2.68 -11.25 -10.01
C THR A 21 -3.91 -10.46 -9.56
N GLY A 22 -4.04 -9.18 -9.98
CA GLY A 22 -4.98 -8.26 -9.38
C GLY A 22 -4.46 -7.73 -8.04
N LYS A 23 -5.30 -7.04 -7.31
CA LYS A 23 -4.94 -6.39 -6.04
C LYS A 23 -6.10 -6.48 -5.05
N VAL A 24 -5.83 -6.09 -3.80
CA VAL A 24 -6.90 -5.92 -2.80
C VAL A 24 -7.89 -4.87 -3.30
N PRO A 25 -9.21 -5.11 -3.23
CA PRO A 25 -10.18 -4.14 -3.73
C PRO A 25 -10.00 -2.76 -3.09
N GLY A 26 -9.98 -1.74 -3.93
CA GLY A 26 -9.79 -0.37 -3.48
C GLY A 26 -8.36 0.01 -3.13
N ALA A 27 -7.40 -0.89 -3.23
CA ALA A 27 -6.00 -0.59 -2.94
C ALA A 27 -5.42 0.37 -3.97
N LEU A 28 -4.57 1.29 -3.49
CA LEU A 28 -3.78 2.16 -4.35
C LEU A 28 -2.49 1.42 -4.69
N ALA A 29 -2.22 1.25 -5.99
CA ALA A 29 -1.00 0.58 -6.44
C ALA A 29 0.10 1.62 -6.69
N VAL A 30 1.13 1.59 -5.85
CA VAL A 30 2.30 2.47 -5.96
C VAL A 30 3.54 1.61 -5.80
N PRO A 31 4.35 1.43 -6.85
CA PRO A 31 5.58 0.64 -6.74
C PRO A 31 6.48 1.17 -5.62
N ARG A 32 7.20 0.27 -4.95
CA ARG A 32 8.06 0.64 -3.82
C ARG A 32 8.97 1.85 -4.13
N GLY A 33 9.52 1.90 -5.34
CA GLY A 33 10.43 2.97 -5.74
C GLY A 33 9.79 4.36 -5.84
N LEU A 34 8.46 4.45 -5.89
CA LEU A 34 7.75 5.73 -6.02
C LEU A 34 7.02 6.15 -4.74
N VAL A 35 7.07 5.34 -3.68
CA VAL A 35 6.28 5.61 -2.46
C VAL A 35 6.63 6.96 -1.86
N GLU A 36 7.91 7.27 -1.70
CA GLU A 36 8.33 8.54 -1.13
C GLU A 36 7.81 9.74 -1.93
N PHE A 37 7.87 9.63 -3.26
CA PHE A 37 7.39 10.70 -4.14
C PHE A 37 5.88 10.92 -4.04
N ARG A 38 5.13 9.84 -3.88
CA ARG A 38 3.67 9.92 -3.78
C ARG A 38 3.20 10.35 -2.39
N ALA A 39 3.95 9.98 -1.35
CA ALA A 39 3.57 10.22 0.03
C ALA A 39 4.03 11.59 0.57
N ASP A 40 5.03 12.22 -0.03
CA ASP A 40 5.55 13.51 0.41
C ASP A 40 4.66 14.65 -0.09
N PRO A 41 4.01 15.42 0.81
CA PRO A 41 3.15 16.53 0.40
C PRO A 41 3.85 17.61 -0.43
N ASN A 42 5.17 17.70 -0.34
CA ASN A 42 5.96 18.69 -1.08
C ASN A 42 6.39 18.18 -2.45
N SER A 43 6.14 16.92 -2.76
CA SER A 43 6.49 16.34 -4.06
C SER A 43 5.47 16.74 -5.13
N ALA A 44 5.96 17.00 -6.34
CA ALA A 44 5.08 17.24 -7.50
C ALA A 44 4.25 15.99 -7.84
N MET A 45 4.67 14.82 -7.38
CA MET A 45 3.97 13.55 -7.62
C MET A 45 3.05 13.15 -6.47
N HIS A 46 2.84 14.01 -5.47
CA HIS A 46 2.03 13.70 -4.31
C HIS A 46 0.62 13.23 -4.71
N ASP A 47 0.19 12.13 -4.12
CA ASP A 47 -1.17 11.60 -4.28
C ASP A 47 -1.98 11.95 -3.02
N ALA A 48 -3.11 12.59 -3.20
CA ALA A 48 -3.97 13.04 -2.09
C ALA A 48 -4.51 11.90 -1.23
N ALA A 49 -4.47 10.66 -1.71
CA ALA A 49 -4.84 9.50 -0.90
C ALA A 49 -3.88 9.28 0.27
N PHE A 50 -2.63 9.76 0.16
CA PHE A 50 -1.66 9.73 1.25
C PHE A 50 -1.94 10.86 2.22
N ASP A 51 -2.56 10.53 3.32
CA ASP A 51 -2.89 11.48 4.39
C ASP A 51 -2.34 10.91 5.70
N ARG A 52 -1.53 11.70 6.41
CA ARG A 52 -0.90 11.27 7.67
C ARG A 52 -1.92 10.93 8.76
N ALA A 53 -3.15 11.41 8.64
CA ALA A 53 -4.22 11.06 9.57
C ALA A 53 -4.82 9.68 9.33
N LYS A 54 -4.57 9.09 8.16
CA LYS A 54 -5.10 7.77 7.82
C LYS A 54 -4.25 6.64 8.39
N THR A 55 -4.89 5.48 8.58
CA THR A 55 -4.17 4.22 8.77
C THR A 55 -3.73 3.72 7.40
N VAL A 56 -2.44 3.49 7.22
CA VAL A 56 -1.90 2.93 5.97
C VAL A 56 -1.59 1.45 6.18
N ILE A 57 -2.17 0.60 5.37
CA ILE A 57 -1.93 -0.84 5.41
C ILE A 57 -1.24 -1.22 4.11
N ALA A 58 0.07 -1.48 4.20
CA ALA A 58 0.89 -1.80 3.04
C ALA A 58 1.07 -3.30 2.88
N TYR A 59 1.14 -3.77 1.65
CA TYR A 59 1.45 -5.17 1.35
C TYR A 59 2.26 -5.29 0.05
N CYS A 60 2.94 -6.41 -0.08
CA CYS A 60 3.66 -6.76 -1.31
C CYS A 60 3.47 -8.25 -1.59
N ALA A 61 4.36 -8.88 -2.35
CA ALA A 61 4.23 -10.31 -2.64
C ALA A 61 4.48 -11.18 -1.41
N SER A 62 5.51 -10.87 -0.62
CA SER A 62 5.95 -11.68 0.52
C SER A 62 6.11 -10.92 1.84
N GLY A 63 5.90 -9.61 1.85
CA GLY A 63 5.99 -8.78 3.05
C GLY A 63 7.29 -8.00 3.23
N GLY A 64 8.35 -8.31 2.48
CA GLY A 64 9.64 -7.64 2.63
C GLY A 64 9.63 -6.19 2.19
N ARG A 65 9.12 -5.93 0.99
CA ARG A 65 9.02 -4.55 0.46
C ARG A 65 8.08 -3.71 1.31
N SER A 66 6.96 -4.26 1.73
CA SER A 66 5.99 -3.54 2.52
C SER A 66 6.49 -3.22 3.93
N ALA A 67 7.34 -4.07 4.50
CA ALA A 67 7.97 -3.78 5.79
C ALA A 67 8.89 -2.56 5.68
N LEU A 68 9.67 -2.46 4.60
CA LEU A 68 10.53 -1.30 4.35
C LEU A 68 9.71 -0.03 4.09
N VAL A 69 8.61 -0.15 3.36
CA VAL A 69 7.68 0.96 3.13
C VAL A 69 7.11 1.46 4.44
N GLY A 70 6.71 0.57 5.33
CA GLY A 70 6.18 0.94 6.64
C GLY A 70 7.19 1.75 7.45
N LYS A 71 8.46 1.34 7.44
CA LYS A 71 9.53 2.09 8.10
C LYS A 71 9.68 3.48 7.49
N THR A 72 9.73 3.56 6.17
CA THR A 72 9.87 4.83 5.45
C THR A 72 8.72 5.79 5.75
N LEU A 73 7.49 5.30 5.69
CA LEU A 73 6.32 6.13 5.96
C LEU A 73 6.29 6.65 7.39
N LYS A 74 6.69 5.84 8.37
CA LYS A 74 6.81 6.30 9.75
C LYS A 74 7.82 7.44 9.88
N GLU A 75 8.95 7.34 9.20
CA GLU A 75 9.96 8.40 9.18
C GLU A 75 9.42 9.67 8.51
N MET A 76 8.46 9.53 7.60
CA MET A 76 7.81 10.66 6.92
C MET A 76 6.63 11.25 7.71
N GLY A 77 6.36 10.76 8.91
CA GLY A 77 5.31 11.31 9.77
C GLY A 77 3.99 10.55 9.76
N TYR A 78 3.92 9.40 9.09
CA TYR A 78 2.73 8.54 9.13
C TYR A 78 2.79 7.70 10.40
N SER A 79 1.95 8.01 11.37
CA SER A 79 2.02 7.40 12.70
C SER A 79 1.33 6.03 12.78
N ASN A 80 0.40 5.74 11.90
CA ASN A 80 -0.38 4.51 11.94
C ASN A 80 -0.19 3.73 10.64
N VAL A 81 0.91 2.98 10.58
CA VAL A 81 1.27 2.17 9.42
C VAL A 81 1.36 0.71 9.85
N ARG A 82 0.73 -0.16 9.09
CA ARG A 82 0.72 -1.60 9.33
C ARG A 82 1.21 -2.35 8.11
N ASN A 83 1.87 -3.48 8.33
CA ASN A 83 2.29 -4.38 7.27
C ASN A 83 1.32 -5.56 7.21
N LEU A 84 0.53 -5.63 6.15
CA LEU A 84 -0.36 -6.77 5.92
C LEU A 84 0.44 -8.03 5.57
N GLY A 85 1.64 -7.88 5.04
CA GLY A 85 2.50 -8.99 4.63
C GLY A 85 2.40 -9.27 3.16
N GLY A 86 2.21 -10.54 2.79
CA GLY A 86 2.18 -10.96 1.40
C GLY A 86 0.78 -11.05 0.84
N PHE A 87 0.65 -10.77 -0.44
CA PHE A 87 -0.62 -10.91 -1.15
C PHE A 87 -1.14 -12.36 -1.12
N LYS A 88 -0.22 -13.33 -1.12
CA LYS A 88 -0.59 -14.74 -0.99
C LYS A 88 -1.33 -15.01 0.32
N GLY A 89 -0.89 -14.42 1.42
CA GLY A 89 -1.58 -14.55 2.71
C GLY A 89 -2.98 -13.96 2.68
N TRP A 90 -3.17 -12.85 1.98
CA TRP A 90 -4.48 -12.26 1.76
C TRP A 90 -5.41 -13.23 1.02
N LEU A 91 -4.92 -13.84 -0.06
CA LEU A 91 -5.69 -14.81 -0.84
C LEU A 91 -6.01 -16.07 -0.03
N ASP A 92 -5.02 -16.60 0.71
CA ASP A 92 -5.18 -17.80 1.53
C ASP A 92 -6.20 -17.60 2.64
N ALA A 93 -6.34 -16.38 3.13
CA ALA A 93 -7.34 -16.02 4.15
C ALA A 93 -8.74 -15.75 3.55
N GLY A 94 -8.92 -15.93 2.24
CA GLY A 94 -10.19 -15.73 1.58
C GLY A 94 -10.49 -14.30 1.15
N GLY A 95 -9.46 -13.45 1.08
CA GLY A 95 -9.63 -12.07 0.66
C GLY A 95 -10.01 -11.94 -0.83
N ASP A 96 -10.81 -10.93 -1.15
CA ASP A 96 -11.22 -10.64 -2.51
C ASP A 96 -10.10 -10.03 -3.34
N VAL A 97 -10.25 -10.06 -4.65
CA VAL A 97 -9.30 -9.51 -5.61
C VAL A 97 -10.03 -8.64 -6.62
N GLU A 98 -9.46 -7.47 -6.87
CA GLU A 98 -9.90 -6.55 -7.92
C GLU A 98 -8.89 -6.61 -9.07
N LYS A 99 -9.38 -6.71 -10.29
CA LYS A 99 -8.50 -6.68 -11.46
C LYS A 99 -7.87 -5.29 -11.60
N ALA A 100 -6.60 -5.30 -11.91
CA ALA A 100 -5.87 -4.05 -12.10
C ALA A 100 -6.17 -3.42 -13.45
#